data_b2959dd9bb47eaa558b089c778ffb2f0
#
_entry.id   b2959dd9bb47eaa558b089c778ffb2f0
#
_cell.length_a   1.000
_cell.length_b   1.000
_cell.length_c   1.000
_cell.angle_alpha   90.00
_cell.angle_beta   90.00
_cell.angle_gamma   90.00
#
_symmetry.space_group_name_H-M   'P 1'
#
loop_
_entity.id
_entity.type
_entity.pdbx_description
1 polymer ?
#
loop_
_entity_poly.entity_id
_entity_poly.type
_entity_poly.pdbx_seq_one_letter_code
_entity_poly.pdbx_strand_id
1 'polypeptide(L)'
;MNQHICVLIADDRPASLNGLRALLATQPTIDIVGEASDGQEAIQLVEQCRPDVVLMDVRMPVTDGLEATRIIKDRWPEVKIIVLTMYPSHQAEALAAGADVFLVKGCSAEDLLEAFLQET
;
A
#
# COMPACT_ATOMS: atom_id res chain seq x y z
N MET A 1 3.61 -15.45 19.91
CA MET A 1 2.29 -14.95 19.57
C MET A 1 2.25 -14.56 18.11
N ASN A 2 1.30 -15.10 17.38
CA ASN A 2 1.18 -14.77 15.97
C ASN A 2 0.43 -13.46 15.82
N GLN A 3 1.06 -12.49 15.19
CA GLN A 3 0.42 -11.24 14.86
C GLN A 3 0.14 -11.24 13.37
N HIS A 4 -1.10 -11.02 13.02
CA HIS A 4 -1.48 -10.89 11.63
C HIS A 4 -1.40 -9.43 11.22
N ILE A 5 -0.84 -9.20 10.04
CA ILE A 5 -0.76 -7.88 9.44
C ILE A 5 -1.88 -7.77 8.42
N CYS A 6 -2.81 -6.87 8.66
CA CYS A 6 -3.94 -6.65 7.75
C CYS A 6 -3.52 -5.66 6.68
N VAL A 7 -3.63 -6.06 5.42
CA VAL A 7 -3.12 -5.28 4.29
C VAL A 7 -4.24 -4.93 3.33
N LEU A 8 -4.26 -3.67 2.92
CA LEU A 8 -5.09 -3.19 1.84
C LEU A 8 -4.19 -2.96 0.63
N ILE A 9 -4.60 -3.44 -0.54
CA ILE A 9 -3.87 -3.21 -1.78
C ILE A 9 -4.66 -2.23 -2.64
N ALA A 10 -4.04 -1.13 -3.04
CA ALA A 10 -4.66 -0.15 -3.93
C ALA A 10 -3.86 -0.09 -5.23
N ASP A 11 -4.44 -0.60 -6.31
CA ASP A 11 -3.81 -0.66 -7.62
C ASP A 11 -4.91 -0.87 -8.65
N ASP A 12 -4.87 -0.14 -9.76
CA ASP A 12 -5.90 -0.26 -10.79
C ASP A 12 -5.56 -1.29 -11.87
N ARG A 13 -4.40 -1.93 -11.79
CA ARG A 13 -3.97 -2.92 -12.79
C ARG A 13 -4.21 -4.34 -12.29
N PRO A 14 -5.06 -5.11 -12.97
CA PRO A 14 -5.34 -6.48 -12.52
C PRO A 14 -4.09 -7.37 -12.43
N ALA A 15 -3.15 -7.21 -13.36
CA ALA A 15 -1.92 -8.00 -13.33
C ALA A 15 -1.09 -7.71 -12.10
N SER A 16 -0.98 -6.43 -11.71
CA SER A 16 -0.29 -6.04 -10.47
C SER A 16 -0.97 -6.62 -9.24
N LEU A 17 -2.30 -6.51 -9.18
CA LEU A 17 -3.07 -7.05 -8.07
C LEU A 17 -2.87 -8.56 -7.94
N ASN A 18 -2.92 -9.28 -9.06
CA ASN A 18 -2.73 -10.72 -9.06
C ASN A 18 -1.34 -11.11 -8.56
N GLY A 19 -0.31 -10.39 -9.00
CA GLY A 19 1.05 -10.65 -8.57
C GLY A 19 1.25 -10.39 -7.09
N LEU A 20 0.73 -9.28 -6.59
CA LEU A 20 0.84 -8.94 -5.18
C LEU A 20 0.06 -9.93 -4.32
N ARG A 21 -1.15 -10.28 -4.76
CA ARG A 21 -1.97 -11.26 -4.05
C ARG A 21 -1.26 -12.60 -3.94
N ALA A 22 -0.65 -13.05 -5.04
CA ALA A 22 0.07 -14.32 -5.05
C ALA A 22 1.27 -14.28 -4.12
N LEU A 23 2.03 -13.19 -4.14
CA LEU A 23 3.19 -13.05 -3.28
C LEU A 23 2.79 -13.04 -1.80
N LEU A 24 1.81 -12.23 -1.45
CA LEU A 24 1.40 -12.09 -0.06
C LEU A 24 0.75 -13.35 0.48
N ALA A 25 0.14 -14.16 -0.40
CA ALA A 25 -0.45 -15.43 -0.01
C ALA A 25 0.60 -16.43 0.49
N THR A 26 1.87 -16.23 0.17
CA THR A 26 2.94 -17.11 0.67
C THR A 26 3.29 -16.80 2.13
N GLN A 27 2.75 -15.72 2.69
CA GLN A 27 3.09 -15.28 4.04
C GLN A 27 1.91 -15.52 4.98
N PRO A 28 2.01 -16.51 5.88
CA PRO A 28 0.87 -16.86 6.74
C PRO A 28 0.47 -15.77 7.73
N THR A 29 1.35 -14.79 7.97
CA THR A 29 1.03 -13.71 8.91
C THR A 29 0.43 -12.48 8.23
N ILE A 30 0.24 -12.51 6.91
CA ILE A 30 -0.33 -11.38 6.17
C ILE A 30 -1.72 -11.75 5.68
N ASP A 31 -2.70 -10.91 6.02
CA ASP A 31 -4.07 -11.06 5.56
C ASP A 31 -4.44 -9.88 4.67
N ILE A 32 -4.87 -10.16 3.45
CA ILE A 32 -5.36 -9.11 2.56
C ILE A 32 -6.83 -8.86 2.92
N VAL A 33 -7.12 -7.67 3.44
CA VAL A 33 -8.46 -7.34 3.91
C VAL A 33 -9.27 -6.54 2.90
N GLY A 34 -8.65 -6.08 1.82
CA GLY A 34 -9.38 -5.38 0.78
C GLY A 34 -8.50 -5.03 -0.39
N GLU A 35 -9.13 -4.71 -1.51
CA GLU A 35 -8.46 -4.28 -2.74
C GLU A 35 -9.22 -3.08 -3.29
N ALA A 36 -8.49 -2.02 -3.59
CA ALA A 36 -9.05 -0.79 -4.15
C ALA A 36 -8.48 -0.58 -5.54
N SER A 37 -9.31 -0.07 -6.44
CA SER A 37 -8.89 0.22 -7.81
C SER A 37 -8.70 1.72 -8.07
N ASP A 38 -8.97 2.55 -7.09
CA ASP A 38 -8.68 3.98 -7.17
C ASP A 38 -8.44 4.52 -5.76
N GLY A 39 -7.97 5.77 -5.70
CA GLY A 39 -7.59 6.38 -4.42
C GLY A 39 -8.77 6.64 -3.51
N GLN A 40 -9.93 6.98 -4.07
CA GLN A 40 -11.11 7.22 -3.25
C GLN A 40 -11.60 5.93 -2.60
N GLU A 41 -11.60 4.84 -3.35
CA GLU A 41 -11.96 3.54 -2.80
C GLU A 41 -10.98 3.12 -1.71
N ALA A 42 -9.69 3.41 -1.91
CA ALA A 42 -8.68 3.12 -0.90
C ALA A 42 -9.00 3.85 0.41
N ILE A 43 -9.34 5.13 0.34
CA ILE A 43 -9.68 5.91 1.53
C ILE A 43 -10.89 5.31 2.23
N GLN A 44 -11.92 4.95 1.47
CA GLN A 44 -13.13 4.35 2.03
C GLN A 44 -12.84 3.02 2.72
N LEU A 45 -12.00 2.19 2.10
CA LEU A 45 -11.66 0.89 2.69
C LEU A 45 -10.78 1.02 3.92
N VAL A 46 -9.89 2.02 3.96
CA VAL A 46 -9.12 2.28 5.18
C VAL A 46 -10.07 2.61 6.33
N GLU A 47 -11.07 3.42 6.07
CA GLU A 47 -12.05 3.76 7.10
C GLU A 47 -12.81 2.54 7.58
N GLN A 48 -13.21 1.66 6.66
CA GLN A 48 -14.01 0.49 6.99
C GLN A 48 -13.21 -0.63 7.64
N CYS A 49 -12.02 -0.90 7.11
CA CYS A 49 -11.24 -2.09 7.49
C CYS A 49 -10.12 -1.79 8.48
N ARG A 50 -9.67 -0.54 8.56
CA ARG A 50 -8.57 -0.12 9.43
C ARG A 50 -7.37 -1.05 9.30
N PRO A 51 -6.78 -1.15 8.08
CA PRO A 51 -5.64 -2.04 7.87
C PRO A 51 -4.40 -1.54 8.61
N ASP A 52 -3.46 -2.44 8.82
CA ASP A 52 -2.17 -2.06 9.39
C ASP A 52 -1.29 -1.41 8.33
N VAL A 53 -1.39 -1.89 7.09
CA VAL A 53 -0.54 -1.45 5.99
C VAL A 53 -1.38 -1.28 4.73
N VAL A 54 -1.09 -0.23 3.97
CA VAL A 54 -1.65 -0.03 2.64
C VAL A 54 -0.51 -0.09 1.64
N LEU A 55 -0.63 -0.97 0.64
CA LEU A 55 0.23 -0.93 -0.54
C LEU A 55 -0.46 -0.03 -1.55
N MET A 56 0.16 1.11 -1.86
CA MET A 56 -0.49 2.16 -2.63
C MET A 56 0.26 2.42 -3.93
N ASP A 57 -0.41 2.19 -5.06
CA ASP A 57 0.11 2.66 -6.34
C ASP A 57 -0.17 4.16 -6.47
N VAL A 58 0.59 4.84 -7.31
CA VAL A 58 0.44 6.29 -7.50
C VAL A 58 -0.59 6.58 -8.57
N ARG A 59 -0.45 5.98 -9.75
CA ARG A 59 -1.33 6.29 -10.88
C ARG A 59 -2.60 5.47 -10.84
N MET A 60 -3.64 6.11 -10.34
CA MET A 60 -4.96 5.51 -10.28
C MET A 60 -5.99 6.58 -10.66
N PRO A 61 -7.15 6.16 -11.20
CA PRO A 61 -8.20 7.13 -11.55
C PRO A 61 -8.88 7.71 -10.31
N VAL A 62 -9.68 8.73 -10.53
CA VAL A 62 -10.48 9.44 -9.53
C VAL A 62 -9.59 10.22 -8.57
N THR A 63 -8.94 9.54 -7.64
CA THR A 63 -7.96 10.13 -6.71
C THR A 63 -6.70 9.32 -6.83
N ASP A 64 -5.56 9.95 -7.14
CA ASP A 64 -4.32 9.20 -7.27
C ASP A 64 -3.77 8.80 -5.91
N GLY A 65 -2.74 7.92 -5.94
CA GLY A 65 -2.21 7.36 -4.71
C GLY A 65 -1.49 8.37 -3.82
N LEU A 66 -0.94 9.44 -4.39
CA LEU A 66 -0.27 10.47 -3.59
C LEU A 66 -1.29 11.26 -2.79
N GLU A 67 -2.39 11.63 -3.42
CA GLU A 67 -3.45 12.36 -2.73
C GLU A 67 -4.12 11.46 -1.69
N ALA A 68 -4.37 10.19 -2.05
CA ALA A 68 -4.94 9.23 -1.10
C ALA A 68 -4.02 9.04 0.11
N THR A 69 -2.71 8.96 -0.13
CA THR A 69 -1.73 8.83 0.95
C THR A 69 -1.81 10.02 1.90
N ARG A 70 -1.87 11.23 1.34
CA ARG A 70 -1.95 12.45 2.15
C ARG A 70 -3.19 12.43 3.04
N ILE A 71 -4.33 12.08 2.45
CA ILE A 71 -5.60 12.06 3.19
C ILE A 71 -5.58 10.98 4.28
N ILE A 72 -5.10 9.79 3.93
CA ILE A 72 -5.06 8.67 4.89
C ILE A 72 -4.14 8.99 6.06
N LYS A 73 -2.94 9.52 5.78
CA LYS A 73 -1.99 9.83 6.84
C LYS A 73 -2.50 10.97 7.73
N ASP A 74 -3.27 11.89 7.16
CA ASP A 74 -3.87 12.97 7.95
C ASP A 74 -4.93 12.44 8.92
N ARG A 75 -5.79 11.54 8.44
CA ARG A 75 -6.90 11.02 9.24
C ARG A 75 -6.52 9.85 10.14
N TRP A 76 -5.64 8.97 9.66
CA TRP A 76 -5.24 7.76 10.37
C TRP A 76 -3.72 7.61 10.32
N PRO A 77 -3.00 8.45 11.07
CA PRO A 77 -1.52 8.47 10.98
C PRO A 77 -0.85 7.17 11.40
N GLU A 78 -1.55 6.31 12.12
CA GLU A 78 -1.00 5.02 12.52
C GLU A 78 -0.98 4.00 11.38
N VAL A 79 -1.74 4.23 10.30
CA VAL A 79 -1.73 3.31 9.15
C VAL A 79 -0.44 3.49 8.38
N LYS A 80 0.31 2.41 8.19
CA LYS A 80 1.55 2.43 7.44
C LYS A 80 1.26 2.41 5.96
N ILE A 81 1.85 3.33 5.21
CA ILE A 81 1.66 3.37 3.76
C ILE A 81 2.97 3.07 3.06
N ILE A 82 2.96 2.03 2.24
CA ILE A 82 4.05 1.67 1.36
C ILE A 82 3.62 2.06 -0.04
N VAL A 83 4.26 3.07 -0.61
CA VAL A 83 4.00 3.45 -2.00
C VAL A 83 4.82 2.53 -2.89
N LEU A 84 4.15 1.86 -3.82
CA LEU A 84 4.77 0.92 -4.74
C LEU A 84 4.36 1.31 -6.15
N THR A 85 5.29 1.89 -6.91
CA THR A 85 5.00 2.45 -8.22
C THR A 85 6.07 2.05 -9.24
N MET A 86 5.72 2.16 -10.51
CA MET A 86 6.67 1.90 -11.59
C MET A 86 7.67 3.05 -11.81
N TYR A 87 7.43 4.20 -11.19
CA TYR A 87 8.18 5.42 -11.50
C TYR A 87 9.01 5.89 -10.31
N PRO A 88 10.35 5.70 -10.35
CA PRO A 88 11.22 6.18 -9.26
C PRO A 88 11.11 7.68 -9.02
N SER A 89 10.72 8.44 -10.05
CA SER A 89 10.58 9.88 -9.94
C SER A 89 9.50 10.33 -8.95
N HIS A 90 8.62 9.42 -8.51
CA HIS A 90 7.58 9.76 -7.55
C HIS A 90 8.08 9.75 -6.09
N GLN A 91 9.35 9.41 -5.86
CA GLN A 91 9.83 9.21 -4.48
C GLN A 91 9.68 10.45 -3.60
N ALA A 92 10.13 11.59 -4.09
CA ALA A 92 10.08 12.82 -3.28
C ALA A 92 8.63 13.19 -2.94
N GLU A 93 7.73 13.09 -3.93
CA GLU A 93 6.33 13.41 -3.73
C GLU A 93 5.64 12.45 -2.78
N ALA A 94 5.99 11.16 -2.89
CA ALA A 94 5.41 10.14 -2.02
C ALA A 94 5.80 10.37 -0.57
N LEU A 95 7.08 10.65 -0.32
CA LEU A 95 7.55 10.90 1.04
C LEU A 95 6.96 12.20 1.58
N ALA A 96 6.84 13.23 0.73
CA ALA A 96 6.21 14.49 1.13
C ALA A 96 4.73 14.30 1.46
N ALA A 97 4.07 13.34 0.83
CA ALA A 97 2.66 13.02 1.13
C ALA A 97 2.50 12.23 2.43
N GLY A 98 3.59 11.74 2.99
CA GLY A 98 3.58 11.01 4.25
C GLY A 98 3.78 9.52 4.13
N ALA A 99 4.17 9.02 2.94
CA ALA A 99 4.46 7.60 2.78
C ALA A 99 5.57 7.18 3.73
N ASP A 100 5.39 6.03 4.35
CA ASP A 100 6.37 5.50 5.30
C ASP A 100 7.51 4.78 4.58
N VAL A 101 7.20 4.14 3.45
CA VAL A 101 8.19 3.44 2.63
C VAL A 101 7.88 3.70 1.17
N PHE A 102 8.92 3.83 0.35
CA PHE A 102 8.78 3.96 -1.09
C PHE A 102 9.54 2.84 -1.79
N LEU A 103 8.85 2.12 -2.66
CA LEU A 103 9.46 1.05 -3.45
C LEU A 103 9.05 1.20 -4.91
N VAL A 104 9.90 0.70 -5.81
CA VAL A 104 9.61 0.68 -7.24
C VAL A 104 9.13 -0.72 -7.61
N LYS A 105 8.09 -0.83 -8.41
CA LYS A 105 7.60 -2.12 -8.91
C LYS A 105 8.73 -2.81 -9.66
N GLY A 106 8.87 -4.11 -9.44
CA GLY A 106 9.99 -4.88 -9.92
C GLY A 106 11.07 -5.06 -8.89
N CYS A 107 10.94 -4.46 -7.71
CA CYS A 107 11.83 -4.76 -6.59
C CYS A 107 11.65 -6.23 -6.21
N SER A 108 12.63 -6.78 -5.48
CA SER A 108 12.58 -8.19 -5.09
C SER A 108 11.42 -8.43 -4.12
N ALA A 109 10.92 -9.68 -4.11
CA ALA A 109 9.92 -10.08 -3.12
C ALA A 109 10.45 -9.84 -1.71
N GLU A 110 11.74 -10.09 -1.50
CA GLU A 110 12.38 -9.90 -0.22
C GLU A 110 12.32 -8.45 0.23
N ASP A 111 12.61 -7.51 -0.67
CA ASP A 111 12.54 -6.07 -0.36
C ASP A 111 11.13 -5.67 0.02
N LEU A 112 10.13 -6.16 -0.71
CA LEU A 112 8.75 -5.83 -0.42
C LEU A 112 8.32 -6.39 0.94
N LEU A 113 8.62 -7.66 1.20
CA LEU A 113 8.24 -8.29 2.47
C LEU A 113 8.95 -7.63 3.65
N GLU A 114 10.19 -7.24 3.46
CA GLU A 114 10.94 -6.53 4.50
C GLU A 114 10.27 -5.20 4.85
N ALA A 115 9.70 -4.52 3.87
CA ALA A 115 9.04 -3.25 4.11
C ALA A 115 7.84 -3.39 5.07
N PHE A 116 7.17 -4.53 5.07
CA PHE A 116 6.07 -4.78 6.00
C PHE A 116 6.56 -4.84 7.44
N LEU A 117 7.78 -5.30 7.65
CA LEU A 117 8.34 -5.49 8.98
C LEU A 117 9.08 -4.26 9.48
N GLN A 118 9.38 -3.33 8.59
CA GLN A 118 10.14 -2.14 8.95
C GLN A 118 9.29 -1.22 9.82
N GLU A 119 9.86 -0.81 10.95
CA GLU A 119 9.19 0.17 11.81
C GLU A 119 9.47 1.58 11.31
N THR A 120 8.46 2.43 11.44
CA THR A 120 8.57 3.83 11.01
C THR A 120 8.71 4.77 12.19
#